data_15cc9c3539fa920a93fd2a2c028a81b5
#
_entry.id   15cc9c3539fa920a93fd2a2c028a81b5
#
_cell.length_a   1.000
_cell.length_b   1.000
_cell.length_c   1.000
_cell.angle_alpha   90.00
_cell.angle_beta   90.00
_cell.angle_gamma   90.00
#
_symmetry.space_group_name_H-M   'P 1'
#
loop_
_entity.id
_entity.type
_entity.pdbx_description
1 polymer ?
#
loop_
_entity_poly.entity_id
_entity_poly.type
_entity_poly.pdbx_seq_one_letter_code
_entity_poly.pdbx_strand_id
1 'polypeptide(L)'
;MSATPAIVPTVPDNVKAARQQVQTTDFFALCYLMLSNLAYSGENSAQRAVQQIIDLLPTMPVPQGQVTGQWKLGWGPVASNDNSNLMYGAEFSDAVSGFPVFSAVAIRGTDVEAQPAGVLKQIIEDADAEHQVVFPENNTVGAKIAEGTKIGLDVLTGFRDRTGRTVAQYSNDFVSANPRTPIVVTGHSLGGAQTTVVASYLSGQLPAGTAIVPNTFAAPTAGNSPFIQLYEKTFPYCPRWYNPFDLVPMAFAGLGGIKQLWNQCGTRAPDIIKILVDALVFLLKVLHANYSQQSDGDSRMLTAACQPPTVSVLSAAAQTQAVAEIQALLQSAVKKLQDDISKLPIIGGLAAHKLSFDVSAASFANIGAWVQQLLFQHSVLTGYWNAVKASKGVAPIPNPFEQAAGA
;
A
#
# COMPACT_ATOMS: atom_id res chain seq x y z
N MET A 1 -30.19 39.81 25.54
CA MET A 1 -30.31 39.44 24.11
C MET A 1 -30.18 37.94 24.03
N SER A 2 -31.26 37.19 23.73
CA SER A 2 -31.20 35.74 23.54
C SER A 2 -30.57 35.47 22.18
N ALA A 3 -29.44 34.80 22.18
CA ALA A 3 -28.80 34.36 20.92
C ALA A 3 -29.73 33.34 20.24
N THR A 4 -30.19 33.65 19.05
CA THR A 4 -30.91 32.68 18.21
C THR A 4 -30.00 31.47 18.00
N PRO A 5 -30.47 30.24 18.30
CA PRO A 5 -29.63 29.06 18.08
C PRO A 5 -29.28 28.98 16.60
N ALA A 6 -27.99 28.82 16.32
CA ALA A 6 -27.50 28.63 14.96
C ALA A 6 -28.20 27.39 14.35
N ILE A 7 -28.89 27.57 13.23
CA ILE A 7 -29.49 26.45 12.49
C ILE A 7 -28.33 25.62 11.95
N VAL A 8 -28.12 24.42 12.52
CA VAL A 8 -27.14 23.45 11.97
C VAL A 8 -27.72 22.94 10.65
N PRO A 9 -27.03 23.14 9.52
CA PRO A 9 -27.51 22.69 8.22
C PRO A 9 -27.73 21.17 8.22
N THR A 10 -28.88 20.75 7.71
CA THR A 10 -29.19 19.30 7.61
C THR A 10 -28.45 18.69 6.44
N VAL A 11 -27.72 17.61 6.70
CA VAL A 11 -27.02 16.83 5.65
C VAL A 11 -28.04 16.23 4.68
N PRO A 12 -27.94 16.46 3.36
CA PRO A 12 -28.87 15.92 2.36
C PRO A 12 -28.88 14.37 2.32
N ASP A 13 -29.99 13.78 1.93
CA ASP A 13 -30.12 12.30 1.94
C ASP A 13 -29.24 11.61 0.91
N ASN A 14 -29.00 12.23 -0.26
CA ASN A 14 -28.01 11.74 -1.23
C ASN A 14 -26.60 11.68 -0.65
N VAL A 15 -26.20 12.68 0.15
CA VAL A 15 -24.89 12.67 0.84
C VAL A 15 -24.84 11.61 1.92
N LYS A 16 -25.90 11.41 2.69
CA LYS A 16 -26.00 10.31 3.67
C LYS A 16 -25.89 8.95 2.99
N ALA A 17 -26.57 8.75 1.86
CA ALA A 17 -26.50 7.53 1.09
C ALA A 17 -25.07 7.28 0.52
N ALA A 18 -24.40 8.33 0.02
CA ALA A 18 -23.02 8.23 -0.44
C ALA A 18 -22.05 7.91 0.71
N ARG A 19 -22.22 8.49 1.91
CA ARG A 19 -21.43 8.13 3.11
C ARG A 19 -21.62 6.67 3.51
N GLN A 20 -22.84 6.14 3.37
CA GLN A 20 -23.12 4.73 3.62
C GLN A 20 -22.41 3.84 2.59
N GLN A 21 -22.41 4.21 1.30
CA GLN A 21 -21.67 3.48 0.26
C GLN A 21 -20.16 3.38 0.56
N VAL A 22 -19.54 4.46 1.08
CA VAL A 22 -18.13 4.47 1.51
C VAL A 22 -17.84 3.38 2.54
N GLN A 23 -18.79 3.13 3.45
CA GLN A 23 -18.60 2.23 4.60
C GLN A 23 -18.99 0.78 4.33
N THR A 24 -19.65 0.49 3.22
CA THR A 24 -20.27 -0.84 3.02
C THR A 24 -20.13 -1.42 1.63
N THR A 25 -19.56 -0.67 0.68
CA THR A 25 -19.48 -1.11 -0.72
C THR A 25 -18.15 -0.71 -1.38
N ASP A 26 -17.83 -1.38 -2.47
CA ASP A 26 -16.64 -1.12 -3.28
C ASP A 26 -16.81 0.06 -4.27
N PHE A 27 -17.93 0.83 -4.18
CA PHE A 27 -18.28 1.87 -5.15
C PHE A 27 -17.16 2.86 -5.44
N PHE A 28 -16.43 3.32 -4.41
CA PHE A 28 -15.36 4.31 -4.53
C PHE A 28 -13.96 3.70 -4.72
N ALA A 29 -13.82 2.39 -4.92
CA ALA A 29 -12.51 1.73 -4.96
C ALA A 29 -11.56 2.32 -6.00
N LEU A 30 -12.05 2.68 -7.22
CA LEU A 30 -11.22 3.36 -8.22
C LEU A 30 -10.77 4.75 -7.78
N CYS A 31 -11.58 5.48 -7.03
CA CYS A 31 -11.17 6.76 -6.45
C CYS A 31 -10.02 6.57 -5.48
N TYR A 32 -10.07 5.54 -4.65
CA TYR A 32 -9.01 5.25 -3.67
C TYR A 32 -7.72 4.79 -4.36
N LEU A 33 -7.83 3.97 -5.41
CA LEU A 33 -6.68 3.58 -6.23
C LEU A 33 -6.08 4.80 -6.96
N MET A 34 -6.92 5.69 -7.49
CA MET A 34 -6.50 6.94 -8.12
C MET A 34 -5.72 7.83 -7.14
N LEU A 35 -6.24 8.02 -5.92
CA LEU A 35 -5.54 8.79 -4.88
C LEU A 35 -4.21 8.13 -4.50
N SER A 36 -4.20 6.80 -4.38
CA SER A 36 -2.96 6.05 -4.12
C SER A 36 -1.94 6.22 -5.25
N ASN A 37 -2.38 6.26 -6.51
CA ASN A 37 -1.50 6.51 -7.65
C ASN A 37 -1.01 7.96 -7.71
N LEU A 38 -1.87 8.92 -7.39
CA LEU A 38 -1.48 10.34 -7.34
C LEU A 38 -0.36 10.60 -6.31
N ALA A 39 -0.26 9.78 -5.26
CA ALA A 39 0.82 9.86 -4.29
C ALA A 39 2.21 9.56 -4.90
N TYR A 40 2.30 8.89 -6.06
CA TYR A 40 3.55 8.66 -6.79
C TYR A 40 3.98 9.83 -7.68
N SER A 41 3.17 10.89 -7.78
CA SER A 41 3.53 12.07 -8.57
C SER A 41 4.87 12.66 -8.12
N GLY A 42 5.55 13.34 -9.04
CA GLY A 42 6.77 14.10 -8.74
C GLY A 42 8.07 13.33 -8.80
N GLU A 43 8.04 12.07 -9.23
CA GLU A 43 9.23 11.23 -9.41
C GLU A 43 10.19 11.30 -8.21
N ASN A 44 11.45 11.68 -8.42
CA ASN A 44 12.49 11.71 -7.39
C ASN A 44 12.57 13.04 -6.59
N SER A 45 11.52 13.86 -6.60
CA SER A 45 11.52 15.15 -5.92
C SER A 45 10.32 15.35 -5.01
N ALA A 46 10.56 15.40 -3.69
CA ALA A 46 9.54 15.71 -2.69
C ALA A 46 8.77 17.01 -2.99
N GLN A 47 9.46 18.05 -3.45
CA GLN A 47 8.83 19.33 -3.79
C GLN A 47 7.94 19.24 -5.02
N ARG A 48 8.36 18.50 -6.07
CA ARG A 48 7.53 18.25 -7.26
C ARG A 48 6.33 17.42 -6.91
N ALA A 49 6.50 16.37 -6.12
CA ALA A 49 5.40 15.51 -5.67
C ALA A 49 4.32 16.34 -4.95
N VAL A 50 4.73 17.17 -3.99
CA VAL A 50 3.83 18.07 -3.26
C VAL A 50 3.08 19.00 -4.22
N GLN A 51 3.80 19.66 -5.14
CA GLN A 51 3.18 20.60 -6.07
C GLN A 51 2.21 19.91 -7.04
N GLN A 52 2.60 18.76 -7.62
CA GLN A 52 1.73 18.02 -8.55
C GLN A 52 0.45 17.52 -7.88
N ILE A 53 0.50 17.06 -6.63
CA ILE A 53 -0.71 16.68 -5.91
C ILE A 53 -1.63 17.88 -5.71
N ILE A 54 -1.08 19.04 -5.34
CA ILE A 54 -1.87 20.28 -5.17
C ILE A 54 -2.57 20.67 -6.48
N ASP A 55 -1.86 20.59 -7.61
CA ASP A 55 -2.35 21.04 -8.90
C ASP A 55 -3.35 20.04 -9.52
N LEU A 56 -3.09 18.74 -9.40
CA LEU A 56 -3.86 17.69 -10.08
C LEU A 56 -5.10 17.26 -9.29
N LEU A 57 -5.04 17.18 -7.96
CA LEU A 57 -6.14 16.66 -7.16
C LEU A 57 -7.50 17.30 -7.46
N PRO A 58 -7.63 18.64 -7.60
CA PRO A 58 -8.91 19.28 -7.90
C PRO A 58 -9.48 18.90 -9.29
N THR A 59 -8.63 18.41 -10.20
CA THR A 59 -9.00 18.03 -11.57
C THR A 59 -9.29 16.53 -11.73
N MET A 60 -9.09 15.75 -10.66
CA MET A 60 -9.29 14.31 -10.71
C MET A 60 -10.74 13.95 -11.04
N PRO A 61 -10.96 12.88 -11.85
CA PRO A 61 -12.29 12.44 -12.20
C PRO A 61 -13.07 11.98 -10.97
N VAL A 62 -14.39 12.13 -11.06
CA VAL A 62 -15.34 11.75 -10.02
C VAL A 62 -16.28 10.65 -10.53
N PRO A 63 -16.71 9.71 -9.67
CA PRO A 63 -17.64 8.67 -10.09
C PRO A 63 -19.04 9.28 -10.26
N GLN A 64 -19.76 8.77 -11.25
CA GLN A 64 -21.18 9.07 -11.38
C GLN A 64 -21.97 8.27 -10.33
N GLY A 65 -22.76 8.95 -9.51
CA GLY A 65 -23.47 8.31 -8.42
C GLY A 65 -24.46 9.21 -7.71
N GLN A 66 -24.60 9.01 -6.39
CA GLN A 66 -25.54 9.71 -5.52
C GLN A 66 -25.30 11.22 -5.45
N VAL A 67 -24.07 11.66 -5.66
CA VAL A 67 -23.63 13.05 -5.55
C VAL A 67 -22.89 13.49 -6.80
N THR A 68 -22.92 14.78 -7.10
CA THR A 68 -22.01 15.43 -8.05
C THR A 68 -20.74 15.76 -7.29
N GLY A 69 -19.72 14.90 -7.43
CA GLY A 69 -18.50 15.00 -6.62
C GLY A 69 -17.57 16.13 -7.01
N GLN A 70 -16.78 16.58 -6.04
CA GLN A 70 -15.61 17.44 -6.24
C GLN A 70 -14.51 17.09 -5.25
N TRP A 71 -13.26 17.27 -5.67
CA TRP A 71 -12.08 17.05 -4.86
C TRP A 71 -11.49 18.34 -4.32
N LYS A 72 -11.01 18.28 -3.08
CA LYS A 72 -10.29 19.36 -2.44
C LYS A 72 -9.15 18.80 -1.59
N LEU A 73 -8.00 19.47 -1.57
CA LEU A 73 -6.94 19.18 -0.64
C LEU A 73 -7.36 19.60 0.78
N GLY A 74 -7.34 18.65 1.72
CA GLY A 74 -7.71 18.87 3.13
C GLY A 74 -6.48 19.02 4.03
N TRP A 75 -5.41 18.23 3.77
CA TRP A 75 -4.21 18.21 4.59
C TRP A 75 -2.98 17.83 3.75
N GLY A 76 -1.82 18.36 4.11
CA GLY A 76 -0.57 18.11 3.42
C GLY A 76 -0.54 18.76 2.03
N PRO A 77 0.01 18.13 0.98
CA PRO A 77 0.86 16.94 1.00
C PRO A 77 2.16 17.15 1.79
N VAL A 78 2.62 16.09 2.47
CA VAL A 78 3.90 16.09 3.19
C VAL A 78 4.74 14.91 2.72
N ALA A 79 5.99 15.19 2.38
CA ALA A 79 6.97 14.18 1.98
C ALA A 79 8.20 14.25 2.87
N SER A 80 8.85 13.10 3.11
CA SER A 80 10.16 13.05 3.74
C SER A 80 11.24 13.67 2.84
N ASN A 81 12.33 14.13 3.44
CA ASN A 81 13.42 14.81 2.69
C ASN A 81 14.07 13.89 1.63
N ASP A 82 14.13 12.61 1.89
CA ASP A 82 14.63 11.58 0.99
C ASP A 82 13.58 11.10 -0.03
N ASN A 83 12.38 11.69 0.00
CA ASN A 83 11.24 11.33 -0.83
C ASN A 83 10.76 9.86 -0.70
N SER A 84 11.17 9.15 0.36
CA SER A 84 10.76 7.75 0.58
C SER A 84 9.33 7.63 1.10
N ASN A 85 8.86 8.60 1.87
CA ASN A 85 7.52 8.64 2.44
C ASN A 85 6.77 9.89 2.00
N LEU A 86 5.49 9.72 1.65
CA LEU A 86 4.59 10.83 1.34
C LEU A 86 3.17 10.48 1.79
N MET A 87 2.47 11.48 2.32
CA MET A 87 1.07 11.35 2.71
C MET A 87 0.32 12.67 2.47
N TYR A 88 -0.95 12.57 2.09
CA TYR A 88 -1.83 13.73 1.97
C TYR A 88 -3.27 13.38 2.30
N GLY A 89 -4.06 14.40 2.64
CA GLY A 89 -5.51 14.31 2.90
C GLY A 89 -6.30 14.94 1.76
N ALA A 90 -7.22 14.19 1.16
CA ALA A 90 -8.15 14.64 0.13
C ALA A 90 -9.58 14.62 0.66
N GLU A 91 -10.35 15.67 0.42
CA GLU A 91 -11.77 15.73 0.76
C GLU A 91 -12.61 15.53 -0.51
N PHE A 92 -13.58 14.63 -0.45
CA PHE A 92 -14.59 14.43 -1.49
C PHE A 92 -15.92 14.96 -1.01
N SER A 93 -16.46 15.95 -1.70
CA SER A 93 -17.69 16.64 -1.31
C SER A 93 -18.70 16.63 -2.45
N ASP A 94 -19.99 16.75 -2.11
CA ASP A 94 -21.03 17.01 -3.07
C ASP A 94 -20.94 18.47 -3.53
N ALA A 95 -20.69 18.70 -4.82
CA ALA A 95 -20.52 20.04 -5.39
C ALA A 95 -21.78 20.91 -5.31
N VAL A 96 -22.97 20.30 -5.19
CA VAL A 96 -24.24 21.03 -5.13
C VAL A 96 -24.50 21.57 -3.72
N SER A 97 -24.35 20.71 -2.71
CA SER A 97 -24.62 21.08 -1.32
C SER A 97 -23.40 21.53 -0.55
N GLY A 98 -22.19 21.24 -1.04
CA GLY A 98 -20.92 21.49 -0.35
C GLY A 98 -20.62 20.53 0.80
N PHE A 99 -21.54 19.60 1.14
CA PHE A 99 -21.30 18.67 2.23
C PHE A 99 -20.26 17.62 1.88
N PRO A 100 -19.26 17.36 2.75
CA PRO A 100 -18.28 16.31 2.52
C PRO A 100 -18.93 14.92 2.60
N VAL A 101 -18.54 14.05 1.67
CA VAL A 101 -18.93 12.64 1.64
C VAL A 101 -17.92 11.79 2.43
N PHE A 102 -16.63 12.06 2.26
CA PHE A 102 -15.54 11.46 3.04
C PHE A 102 -14.28 12.34 2.97
N SER A 103 -13.37 12.11 3.90
CA SER A 103 -11.98 12.53 3.78
C SER A 103 -11.10 11.30 3.58
N ALA A 104 -10.17 11.35 2.64
CA ALA A 104 -9.24 10.26 2.38
C ALA A 104 -7.82 10.66 2.74
N VAL A 105 -7.13 9.82 3.50
CA VAL A 105 -5.69 9.89 3.75
C VAL A 105 -5.01 8.93 2.78
N ALA A 106 -4.30 9.45 1.80
CA ALA A 106 -3.59 8.68 0.79
C ALA A 106 -2.09 8.59 1.13
N ILE A 107 -1.56 7.37 1.09
CA ILE A 107 -0.20 7.04 1.51
C ILE A 107 0.56 6.48 0.31
N ARG A 108 1.73 7.04 0.06
CA ARG A 108 2.64 6.59 -0.98
C ARG A 108 3.28 5.26 -0.62
N GLY A 109 3.37 4.38 -1.61
CA GLY A 109 4.25 3.21 -1.58
C GLY A 109 5.62 3.52 -2.19
N THR A 110 6.37 2.48 -2.54
CA THR A 110 7.61 2.64 -3.31
C THR A 110 7.28 2.96 -4.75
N ASP A 111 7.93 3.96 -5.28
CA ASP A 111 7.82 4.31 -6.69
C ASP A 111 8.61 3.29 -7.54
N VAL A 112 7.88 2.34 -8.12
CA VAL A 112 8.47 1.26 -8.93
C VAL A 112 8.97 1.73 -10.29
N GLU A 113 8.41 2.82 -10.82
CA GLU A 113 8.80 3.38 -12.11
C GLU A 113 10.10 4.18 -11.97
N ALA A 114 10.22 4.97 -10.90
CA ALA A 114 11.42 5.71 -10.58
C ALA A 114 12.52 4.85 -9.92
N GLN A 115 12.15 3.81 -9.19
CA GLN A 115 13.06 2.91 -8.47
C GLN A 115 12.63 1.45 -8.61
N PRO A 116 12.81 0.82 -9.78
CA PRO A 116 12.36 -0.57 -10.01
C PRO A 116 12.92 -1.61 -9.04
N ALA A 117 14.16 -1.40 -8.56
CA ALA A 117 14.77 -2.21 -7.52
C ALA A 117 14.15 -1.96 -6.14
N GLY A 118 13.48 -0.83 -5.94
CA GLY A 118 12.95 -0.41 -4.64
C GLY A 118 11.91 -1.37 -4.08
N VAL A 119 11.03 -1.94 -4.90
CA VAL A 119 10.05 -2.94 -4.45
C VAL A 119 10.73 -4.18 -3.90
N LEU A 120 11.70 -4.72 -4.64
CA LEU A 120 12.48 -5.87 -4.17
C LEU A 120 13.36 -5.51 -2.97
N LYS A 121 13.94 -4.31 -2.97
CA LYS A 121 14.70 -3.79 -1.85
C LYS A 121 13.83 -3.78 -0.59
N GLN A 122 12.61 -3.29 -0.67
CA GLN A 122 11.68 -3.28 0.46
C GLN A 122 11.23 -4.67 0.88
N ILE A 123 10.97 -5.59 -0.06
CA ILE A 123 10.67 -6.98 0.29
C ILE A 123 11.87 -7.68 0.94
N ILE A 124 13.10 -7.29 0.60
CA ILE A 124 14.33 -7.97 0.99
C ILE A 124 15.06 -7.26 2.14
N GLU A 125 15.15 -5.92 2.14
CA GLU A 125 15.90 -5.13 3.12
C GLU A 125 15.01 -4.51 4.22
N ASP A 126 13.81 -4.05 3.89
CA ASP A 126 12.77 -3.74 4.88
C ASP A 126 12.13 -5.03 5.44
N ALA A 127 12.63 -6.15 4.96
CA ALA A 127 12.58 -7.45 5.61
C ALA A 127 13.49 -7.52 6.87
N ASP A 128 13.58 -6.43 7.65
CA ASP A 128 13.52 -6.55 9.08
C ASP A 128 12.14 -7.12 9.48
N ALA A 129 11.51 -7.79 8.48
CA ALA A 129 10.38 -8.68 8.68
C ALA A 129 10.72 -9.81 9.64
N GLU A 130 11.98 -10.17 9.78
CA GLU A 130 12.49 -11.04 10.82
C GLU A 130 12.36 -10.40 12.21
N HIS A 131 12.40 -9.07 12.29
CA HIS A 131 12.17 -8.31 13.51
C HIS A 131 10.72 -7.79 13.53
N GLN A 132 9.94 -8.35 14.42
CA GLN A 132 8.59 -7.90 14.71
C GLN A 132 8.57 -7.14 16.04
N VAL A 133 8.05 -5.92 15.99
CA VAL A 133 7.87 -5.08 17.17
C VAL A 133 6.41 -5.09 17.63
N VAL A 134 6.18 -4.86 18.91
CA VAL A 134 4.83 -4.75 19.46
C VAL A 134 4.14 -3.55 18.80
N PHE A 135 2.92 -3.76 18.34
CA PHE A 135 2.10 -2.66 17.84
C PHE A 135 1.68 -1.78 19.02
N PRO A 136 2.02 -0.48 19.03
CA PRO A 136 1.89 0.35 20.22
C PRO A 136 0.45 0.71 20.59
N GLU A 137 -0.46 0.62 19.61
CA GLU A 137 -1.84 1.02 19.78
C GLU A 137 -2.69 -0.13 20.35
N ASN A 138 -3.70 0.22 21.16
CA ASN A 138 -4.77 -0.67 21.63
C ASN A 138 -4.38 -1.82 22.58
N ASN A 139 -3.18 -1.84 23.17
CA ASN A 139 -2.76 -2.81 24.21
C ASN A 139 -3.12 -4.29 23.93
N THR A 140 -3.28 -4.69 22.67
CA THR A 140 -3.62 -6.08 22.34
C THR A 140 -2.41 -6.98 22.55
N VAL A 141 -2.53 -7.90 23.50
CA VAL A 141 -1.45 -8.84 23.83
C VAL A 141 -1.03 -9.62 22.60
N GLY A 142 0.25 -9.50 22.24
CA GLY A 142 0.85 -10.25 21.16
C GLY A 142 0.68 -9.67 19.76
N ALA A 143 -0.04 -8.55 19.58
CA ALA A 143 -0.10 -7.86 18.28
C ALA A 143 1.27 -7.28 17.92
N LYS A 144 1.82 -7.71 16.77
CA LYS A 144 3.13 -7.29 16.29
C LYS A 144 3.06 -6.93 14.81
N ILE A 145 3.87 -5.96 14.41
CA ILE A 145 4.08 -5.53 13.03
C ILE A 145 5.56 -5.63 12.66
N ALA A 146 5.88 -5.62 11.38
CA ALA A 146 7.26 -5.53 10.92
C ALA A 146 7.92 -4.25 11.44
N GLU A 147 9.19 -4.30 11.82
CA GLU A 147 9.93 -3.13 12.30
C GLU A 147 9.99 -2.02 11.24
N GLY A 148 10.22 -2.35 9.96
CA GLY A 148 10.17 -1.38 8.87
C GLY A 148 8.80 -0.70 8.73
N THR A 149 7.70 -1.45 8.93
CA THR A 149 6.35 -0.88 8.96
C THR A 149 6.16 0.10 10.13
N LYS A 150 6.75 -0.21 11.30
CA LYS A 150 6.73 0.68 12.46
C LYS A 150 7.51 1.96 12.23
N ILE A 151 8.70 1.87 11.62
CA ILE A 151 9.51 3.04 11.25
C ILE A 151 8.72 3.95 10.31
N GLY A 152 8.09 3.39 9.27
CA GLY A 152 7.23 4.14 8.37
C GLY A 152 6.04 4.80 9.08
N LEU A 153 5.39 4.10 10.00
CA LEU A 153 4.31 4.65 10.82
C LEU A 153 4.78 5.88 11.62
N ASP A 154 5.96 5.79 12.26
CA ASP A 154 6.50 6.90 13.08
C ASP A 154 6.81 8.13 12.22
N VAL A 155 7.37 7.93 11.02
CA VAL A 155 7.61 9.01 10.06
C VAL A 155 6.29 9.66 9.62
N LEU A 156 5.32 8.86 9.18
CA LEU A 156 4.04 9.36 8.65
C LEU A 156 3.22 10.09 9.71
N THR A 157 3.14 9.56 10.93
CA THR A 157 2.38 10.19 12.02
C THR A 157 3.09 11.43 12.58
N GLY A 158 4.41 11.52 12.40
CA GLY A 158 5.20 12.71 12.71
C GLY A 158 5.09 13.85 11.70
N PHE A 159 4.57 13.60 10.50
CA PHE A 159 4.40 14.62 9.47
C PHE A 159 3.50 15.77 9.93
N ARG A 160 3.89 16.99 9.53
CA ARG A 160 3.11 18.22 9.78
C ARG A 160 2.90 18.97 8.48
N ASP A 161 1.67 19.38 8.24
CA ASP A 161 1.34 20.23 7.10
C ASP A 161 1.86 21.67 7.29
N ARG A 162 1.61 22.51 6.30
CA ARG A 162 2.04 23.94 6.34
C ARG A 162 1.40 24.73 7.49
N THR A 163 0.34 24.23 8.10
CA THR A 163 -0.30 24.83 9.28
C THR A 163 0.20 24.23 10.60
N GLY A 164 1.16 23.29 10.55
CA GLY A 164 1.74 22.61 11.70
C GLY A 164 0.90 21.44 12.23
N ARG A 165 -0.22 21.07 11.58
CA ARG A 165 -1.09 19.98 12.01
C ARG A 165 -0.56 18.63 11.57
N THR A 166 -0.64 17.64 12.46
CA THR A 166 -0.48 16.23 12.09
C THR A 166 -1.73 15.70 11.38
N VAL A 167 -1.62 14.52 10.75
CA VAL A 167 -2.78 13.83 10.14
C VAL A 167 -3.87 13.52 11.17
N ALA A 168 -3.50 13.18 12.40
CA ALA A 168 -4.47 12.93 13.48
C ALA A 168 -5.23 14.20 13.89
N GLN A 169 -4.52 15.32 14.03
CA GLN A 169 -5.13 16.62 14.33
C GLN A 169 -6.08 17.05 13.20
N TYR A 170 -5.63 16.97 11.94
CA TYR A 170 -6.50 17.24 10.80
C TYR A 170 -7.76 16.36 10.79
N SER A 171 -7.59 15.05 10.94
CA SER A 171 -8.71 14.12 10.92
C SER A 171 -9.70 14.38 12.07
N ASN A 172 -9.19 14.71 13.26
CA ASN A 172 -10.05 15.09 14.40
C ASN A 172 -10.82 16.38 14.15
N ASP A 173 -10.17 17.40 13.61
CA ASP A 173 -10.82 18.67 13.24
C ASP A 173 -11.91 18.42 12.18
N PHE A 174 -11.58 17.61 11.16
CA PHE A 174 -12.51 17.27 10.08
C PHE A 174 -13.77 16.54 10.60
N VAL A 175 -13.63 15.48 11.40
CA VAL A 175 -14.79 14.75 11.93
C VAL A 175 -15.59 15.55 12.95
N SER A 176 -14.93 16.44 13.70
CA SER A 176 -15.59 17.36 14.63
C SER A 176 -16.47 18.37 13.89
N ALA A 177 -15.97 18.92 12.78
CA ALA A 177 -16.73 19.82 11.91
C ALA A 177 -17.79 19.10 11.08
N ASN A 178 -17.58 17.81 10.77
CA ASN A 178 -18.43 17.02 9.87
C ASN A 178 -18.83 15.68 10.52
N PRO A 179 -19.66 15.66 11.54
CA PRO A 179 -20.04 14.44 12.25
C PRO A 179 -20.59 13.37 11.31
N ARG A 180 -20.25 12.10 11.57
CA ARG A 180 -20.66 10.92 10.78
C ARG A 180 -20.12 10.91 9.35
N THR A 181 -19.12 11.74 9.03
CA THR A 181 -18.41 11.67 7.77
C THR A 181 -17.23 10.69 7.92
N PRO A 182 -17.12 9.64 7.08
CA PRO A 182 -16.06 8.65 7.22
C PRO A 182 -14.70 9.22 6.83
N ILE A 183 -13.65 8.67 7.47
CA ILE A 183 -12.26 8.82 7.07
C ILE A 183 -11.86 7.55 6.30
N VAL A 184 -11.40 7.70 5.09
CA VAL A 184 -10.78 6.62 4.31
C VAL A 184 -9.28 6.69 4.48
N VAL A 185 -8.61 5.56 4.62
CA VAL A 185 -7.14 5.49 4.55
C VAL A 185 -6.79 4.56 3.40
N THR A 186 -5.97 5.02 2.47
CA THR A 186 -5.69 4.24 1.25
C THR A 186 -4.22 4.30 0.84
N GLY A 187 -3.75 3.24 0.20
CA GLY A 187 -2.40 3.16 -0.34
C GLY A 187 -2.20 1.91 -1.20
N HIS A 188 -1.22 2.00 -2.07
CA HIS A 188 -0.78 0.91 -2.95
C HIS A 188 0.60 0.44 -2.53
N SER A 189 0.90 -0.84 -2.68
CA SER A 189 2.22 -1.42 -2.36
C SER A 189 2.56 -1.24 -0.87
N LEU A 190 3.75 -0.75 -0.53
CA LEU A 190 4.12 -0.40 0.85
C LEU A 190 3.14 0.61 1.46
N GLY A 191 2.62 1.56 0.69
CA GLY A 191 1.57 2.47 1.13
C GLY A 191 0.30 1.72 1.57
N GLY A 192 0.02 0.56 0.98
CA GLY A 192 -1.04 -0.35 1.42
C GLY A 192 -0.75 -0.98 2.78
N ALA A 193 0.49 -1.44 3.04
CA ALA A 193 0.88 -1.91 4.38
C ALA A 193 0.80 -0.78 5.41
N GLN A 194 1.30 0.42 5.07
CA GLN A 194 1.19 1.59 5.93
C GLN A 194 -0.26 2.01 6.18
N THR A 195 -1.17 1.82 5.20
CA THR A 195 -2.61 2.04 5.39
C THR A 195 -3.16 1.28 6.58
N THR A 196 -2.77 0.01 6.78
CA THR A 196 -3.29 -0.81 7.88
C THR A 196 -2.88 -0.25 9.25
N VAL A 197 -1.63 0.18 9.40
CA VAL A 197 -1.11 0.69 10.67
C VAL A 197 -1.50 2.14 10.92
N VAL A 198 -1.58 2.99 9.89
CA VAL A 198 -2.06 4.38 10.02
C VAL A 198 -3.55 4.42 10.36
N ALA A 199 -4.38 3.58 9.73
CA ALA A 199 -5.79 3.46 10.10
C ALA A 199 -5.96 3.00 11.55
N SER A 200 -5.17 2.00 11.98
CA SER A 200 -5.18 1.52 13.36
C SER A 200 -4.72 2.60 14.35
N TYR A 201 -3.69 3.38 14.00
CA TYR A 201 -3.26 4.55 14.77
C TYR A 201 -4.39 5.58 14.90
N LEU A 202 -5.01 5.97 13.76
CA LEU A 202 -6.10 6.96 13.75
C LEU A 202 -7.31 6.48 14.58
N SER A 203 -7.59 5.19 14.63
CA SER A 203 -8.69 4.65 15.44
C SER A 203 -8.51 4.91 16.94
N GLY A 204 -7.26 4.99 17.40
CA GLY A 204 -6.92 5.35 18.78
C GLY A 204 -6.87 6.87 19.04
N GLN A 205 -6.77 7.69 17.98
CA GLN A 205 -6.64 9.14 18.09
C GLN A 205 -7.95 9.91 17.87
N LEU A 206 -8.91 9.30 17.18
CA LEU A 206 -10.17 9.96 16.83
C LEU A 206 -11.28 9.63 17.84
N PRO A 207 -12.34 10.46 17.90
CA PRO A 207 -13.47 10.20 18.78
C PRO A 207 -14.08 8.81 18.55
N ALA A 208 -14.46 8.14 19.63
CA ALA A 208 -15.10 6.83 19.56
C ALA A 208 -16.31 6.84 18.60
N GLY A 209 -16.43 5.82 17.76
CA GLY A 209 -17.49 5.72 16.76
C GLY A 209 -17.23 6.48 15.47
N THR A 210 -16.04 7.10 15.30
CA THR A 210 -15.61 7.61 14.00
C THR A 210 -15.47 6.44 13.01
N ALA A 211 -16.18 6.53 11.87
CA ALA A 211 -16.06 5.54 10.81
C ALA A 211 -14.71 5.73 10.08
N ILE A 212 -13.82 4.75 10.21
CA ILE A 212 -12.57 4.68 9.46
C ILE A 212 -12.67 3.50 8.51
N VAL A 213 -12.33 3.72 7.24
CA VAL A 213 -12.43 2.73 6.16
C VAL A 213 -11.05 2.56 5.52
N PRO A 214 -10.24 1.60 5.98
CA PRO A 214 -9.00 1.26 5.28
C PRO A 214 -9.31 0.58 3.95
N ASN A 215 -8.58 0.97 2.89
CA ASN A 215 -8.72 0.38 1.57
C ASN A 215 -7.33 0.20 0.96
N THR A 216 -6.87 -1.04 0.80
CA THR A 216 -5.48 -1.34 0.43
C THR A 216 -5.39 -2.00 -0.94
N PHE A 217 -4.36 -1.61 -1.72
CA PHE A 217 -4.07 -2.18 -3.03
C PHE A 217 -2.65 -2.75 -3.03
N ALA A 218 -2.47 -3.95 -3.54
CA ALA A 218 -1.15 -4.61 -3.64
C ALA A 218 -0.36 -4.66 -2.31
N ALA A 219 -1.04 -4.61 -1.17
CA ALA A 219 -0.38 -4.48 0.13
C ALA A 219 0.37 -5.75 0.53
N PRO A 220 1.66 -5.67 0.92
CA PRO A 220 2.33 -6.73 1.64
C PRO A 220 1.70 -6.91 3.03
N THR A 221 2.00 -8.03 3.68
CA THR A 221 1.47 -8.34 5.02
C THR A 221 2.12 -7.44 6.08
N ALA A 222 1.34 -6.65 6.79
CA ALA A 222 1.86 -5.69 7.76
C ALA A 222 2.27 -6.30 9.11
N GLY A 223 1.60 -7.40 9.54
CA GLY A 223 1.83 -7.93 10.87
C GLY A 223 1.39 -9.39 11.08
N ASN A 224 1.42 -9.81 12.33
CA ASN A 224 1.07 -11.17 12.74
C ASN A 224 -0.45 -11.38 12.91
N SER A 225 -0.85 -12.63 13.19
CA SER A 225 -2.26 -13.00 13.35
C SER A 225 -2.99 -12.19 14.44
N PRO A 226 -2.43 -11.95 15.65
CA PRO A 226 -3.08 -11.08 16.63
C PRO A 226 -3.30 -9.64 16.13
N PHE A 227 -2.36 -9.08 15.36
CA PHE A 227 -2.52 -7.76 14.75
C PHE A 227 -3.65 -7.75 13.71
N ILE A 228 -3.69 -8.75 12.82
CA ILE A 228 -4.73 -8.84 11.79
C ILE A 228 -6.12 -9.05 12.41
N GLN A 229 -6.25 -9.89 13.44
CA GLN A 229 -7.53 -10.06 14.15
C GLN A 229 -7.99 -8.77 14.84
N LEU A 230 -7.07 -8.00 15.44
CA LEU A 230 -7.37 -6.68 15.98
C LEU A 230 -7.85 -5.72 14.88
N TYR A 231 -7.15 -5.69 13.76
CA TYR A 231 -7.45 -4.85 12.61
C TYR A 231 -8.85 -5.15 12.03
N GLU A 232 -9.16 -6.41 11.72
CA GLU A 232 -10.46 -6.82 11.19
C GLU A 232 -11.61 -6.59 12.18
N LYS A 233 -11.38 -6.76 13.47
CA LYS A 233 -12.35 -6.43 14.51
C LYS A 233 -12.61 -4.93 14.61
N THR A 234 -11.58 -4.11 14.38
CA THR A 234 -11.68 -2.63 14.46
C THR A 234 -12.36 -2.06 13.23
N PHE A 235 -12.12 -2.65 12.06
CA PHE A 235 -12.62 -2.17 10.78
C PHE A 235 -13.54 -3.22 10.11
N PRO A 236 -14.86 -3.13 10.34
CA PRO A 236 -15.81 -4.11 9.77
C PRO A 236 -15.87 -4.12 8.24
N TYR A 237 -15.36 -3.08 7.59
CA TYR A 237 -15.22 -2.98 6.15
C TYR A 237 -13.82 -2.43 5.82
N CYS A 238 -12.91 -3.31 5.40
CA CYS A 238 -11.51 -2.99 5.13
C CYS A 238 -10.99 -3.75 3.89
N PRO A 239 -11.48 -3.40 2.68
CA PRO A 239 -11.15 -4.12 1.46
C PRO A 239 -9.65 -4.16 1.17
N ARG A 240 -9.16 -5.38 0.88
CA ARG A 240 -7.79 -5.66 0.45
C ARG A 240 -7.81 -6.13 -1.00
N TRP A 241 -7.42 -5.26 -1.93
CA TRP A 241 -7.38 -5.53 -3.36
C TRP A 241 -6.04 -6.13 -3.76
N TYR A 242 -6.03 -7.28 -4.40
CA TYR A 242 -4.81 -7.89 -4.87
C TYR A 242 -4.96 -8.60 -6.20
N ASN A 243 -3.94 -8.46 -7.04
CA ASN A 243 -3.77 -9.24 -8.25
C ASN A 243 -3.12 -10.59 -7.85
N PRO A 244 -3.73 -11.75 -8.19
CA PRO A 244 -3.17 -13.05 -7.82
C PRO A 244 -1.81 -13.34 -8.46
N PHE A 245 -1.39 -12.55 -9.44
CA PHE A 245 -0.09 -12.63 -10.11
C PHE A 245 0.90 -11.56 -9.65
N ASP A 246 0.54 -10.73 -8.69
CA ASP A 246 1.46 -9.79 -8.05
C ASP A 246 2.14 -10.46 -6.86
N LEU A 247 3.48 -10.44 -6.83
CA LEU A 247 4.24 -11.05 -5.73
C LEU A 247 4.21 -10.22 -4.43
N VAL A 248 3.97 -8.90 -4.52
CA VAL A 248 4.02 -8.02 -3.35
C VAL A 248 2.97 -8.37 -2.29
N PRO A 249 1.71 -8.65 -2.64
CA PRO A 249 0.73 -9.16 -1.68
C PRO A 249 1.10 -10.49 -1.01
N MET A 250 2.05 -11.24 -1.59
CA MET A 250 2.54 -12.50 -1.03
C MET A 250 3.71 -12.29 -0.07
N ALA A 251 4.27 -11.09 -0.01
CA ALA A 251 5.39 -10.79 0.87
C ALA A 251 5.02 -11.08 2.33
N PHE A 252 5.96 -11.76 2.99
CA PHE A 252 5.97 -12.28 4.34
C PHE A 252 5.03 -13.47 4.59
N ALA A 253 3.71 -13.34 4.46
CA ALA A 253 2.79 -14.45 4.75
C ALA A 253 2.72 -15.53 3.64
N GLY A 254 2.98 -15.16 2.39
CA GLY A 254 2.84 -16.03 1.22
C GLY A 254 4.12 -16.33 0.44
N LEU A 255 5.30 -16.09 1.00
CA LEU A 255 6.60 -16.14 0.31
C LEU A 255 6.82 -17.41 -0.52
N GLY A 256 6.44 -18.57 -0.01
CA GLY A 256 6.65 -19.85 -0.68
C GLY A 256 6.01 -19.94 -2.07
N GLY A 257 4.92 -19.23 -2.30
CA GLY A 257 4.22 -19.18 -3.59
C GLY A 257 4.96 -18.41 -4.68
N ILE A 258 5.85 -17.46 -4.31
CA ILE A 258 6.58 -16.60 -5.25
C ILE A 258 7.41 -17.43 -6.25
N LYS A 259 7.96 -18.56 -5.80
CA LYS A 259 8.83 -19.41 -6.64
C LYS A 259 8.14 -19.97 -7.89
N GLN A 260 6.82 -20.08 -7.87
CA GLN A 260 6.02 -20.71 -8.93
C GLN A 260 4.99 -19.75 -9.55
N LEU A 261 4.92 -18.52 -9.05
CA LEU A 261 3.84 -17.57 -9.33
C LEU A 261 3.54 -17.39 -10.81
N TRP A 262 4.56 -17.33 -11.66
CA TRP A 262 4.42 -17.06 -13.10
C TRP A 262 4.75 -18.26 -13.99
N ASN A 263 4.92 -19.47 -13.44
CA ASN A 263 5.23 -20.64 -14.25
C ASN A 263 4.16 -20.86 -15.36
N GLN A 264 2.90 -20.65 -15.05
CA GLN A 264 1.80 -20.76 -16.02
C GLN A 264 1.80 -19.65 -17.09
N CYS A 265 2.49 -18.53 -16.83
CA CYS A 265 2.68 -17.45 -17.80
C CYS A 265 3.96 -17.64 -18.65
N GLY A 266 4.68 -18.75 -18.48
CA GLY A 266 5.95 -18.99 -19.17
C GLY A 266 7.17 -18.28 -18.58
N THR A 267 7.00 -17.50 -17.48
CA THR A 267 8.08 -16.81 -16.78
C THR A 267 8.48 -17.62 -15.54
N ARG A 268 9.68 -18.21 -15.57
CA ARG A 268 10.21 -18.97 -14.43
C ARG A 268 11.01 -18.07 -13.49
N ALA A 269 10.84 -18.26 -12.19
CA ALA A 269 11.66 -17.58 -11.20
C ALA A 269 13.14 -18.00 -11.38
N PRO A 270 14.06 -17.03 -11.47
CA PRO A 270 15.50 -17.30 -11.44
C PRO A 270 15.89 -18.06 -10.17
N ASP A 271 16.96 -18.85 -10.22
CA ASP A 271 17.39 -19.64 -9.06
C ASP A 271 17.75 -18.75 -7.87
N ILE A 272 18.31 -17.58 -8.11
CA ILE A 272 18.61 -16.59 -7.06
C ILE A 272 17.34 -16.20 -6.27
N ILE A 273 16.19 -16.05 -6.94
CA ILE A 273 14.91 -15.74 -6.29
C ILE A 273 14.43 -16.93 -5.43
N LYS A 274 14.59 -18.15 -5.93
CA LYS A 274 14.23 -19.36 -5.16
C LYS A 274 15.09 -19.49 -3.91
N ILE A 275 16.40 -19.25 -4.04
CA ILE A 275 17.37 -19.27 -2.94
C ILE A 275 16.96 -18.24 -1.87
N LEU A 276 16.68 -16.99 -2.27
CA LEU A 276 16.28 -15.93 -1.36
C LEU A 276 14.98 -16.25 -0.64
N VAL A 277 13.96 -16.72 -1.37
CA VAL A 277 12.68 -17.11 -0.78
C VAL A 277 12.86 -18.22 0.25
N ASP A 278 13.65 -19.24 -0.07
CA ASP A 278 13.91 -20.35 0.86
C ASP A 278 14.68 -19.90 2.10
N ALA A 279 15.66 -19.01 1.94
CA ALA A 279 16.41 -18.43 3.04
C ALA A 279 15.53 -17.55 3.95
N LEU A 280 14.69 -16.70 3.37
CA LEU A 280 13.75 -15.86 4.13
C LEU A 280 12.73 -16.72 4.88
N VAL A 281 12.12 -17.70 4.23
CA VAL A 281 11.15 -18.61 4.89
C VAL A 281 11.83 -19.35 6.05
N PHE A 282 13.07 -19.79 5.89
CA PHE A 282 13.83 -20.41 6.96
C PHE A 282 14.07 -19.45 8.12
N LEU A 283 14.54 -18.24 7.82
CA LEU A 283 14.86 -17.22 8.83
C LEU A 283 13.61 -16.82 9.62
N LEU A 284 12.51 -16.49 8.96
CA LEU A 284 11.23 -16.18 9.61
C LEU A 284 10.79 -17.30 10.55
N LYS A 285 10.95 -18.56 10.12
CA LYS A 285 10.60 -19.72 10.93
C LYS A 285 11.49 -19.85 12.18
N VAL A 286 12.80 -19.66 12.03
CA VAL A 286 13.75 -19.76 13.15
C VAL A 286 13.59 -18.64 14.16
N LEU A 287 13.30 -17.43 13.68
CA LEU A 287 13.10 -16.25 14.52
C LEU A 287 11.66 -16.16 15.05
N HIS A 288 10.81 -17.15 14.74
CA HIS A 288 9.39 -17.15 15.12
C HIS A 288 8.63 -15.89 14.68
N ALA A 289 9.08 -15.24 13.61
CA ALA A 289 8.38 -14.15 12.98
C ALA A 289 7.22 -14.70 12.15
N ASN A 290 6.00 -14.49 12.62
CA ASN A 290 4.79 -14.99 11.99
C ASN A 290 4.01 -13.83 11.37
N TYR A 291 3.63 -13.98 10.13
CA TYR A 291 2.78 -13.05 9.40
C TYR A 291 1.46 -13.70 9.02
N SER A 292 0.39 -12.92 9.04
CA SER A 292 -0.94 -13.40 8.66
C SER A 292 -1.59 -12.42 7.69
N GLN A 293 -2.18 -12.93 6.63
CA GLN A 293 -3.00 -12.12 5.74
C GLN A 293 -4.39 -11.88 6.36
N GLN A 294 -5.08 -10.84 5.88
CA GLN A 294 -6.49 -10.63 6.18
C GLN A 294 -7.33 -11.84 5.72
N SER A 295 -8.44 -12.04 6.40
CA SER A 295 -9.40 -13.09 6.06
C SER A 295 -9.99 -12.90 4.65
N ASP A 296 -10.50 -13.98 4.08
CA ASP A 296 -11.08 -13.97 2.73
C ASP A 296 -12.32 -13.06 2.60
N GLY A 297 -13.00 -12.74 3.72
CA GLY A 297 -14.20 -11.89 3.72
C GLY A 297 -13.96 -10.48 3.18
N ASP A 298 -12.81 -9.89 3.46
CA ASP A 298 -12.42 -8.56 3.00
C ASP A 298 -11.41 -8.59 1.85
N SER A 299 -10.95 -9.77 1.44
CA SER A 299 -10.06 -9.92 0.31
C SER A 299 -10.79 -9.78 -1.01
N ARG A 300 -10.33 -8.89 -1.88
CA ARG A 300 -10.82 -8.64 -3.23
C ARG A 300 -9.78 -9.13 -4.23
N MET A 301 -9.80 -10.44 -4.50
CA MET A 301 -8.96 -11.02 -5.55
C MET A 301 -9.43 -10.52 -6.92
N LEU A 302 -8.54 -9.84 -7.63
CA LEU A 302 -8.84 -9.30 -8.94
C LEU A 302 -8.85 -10.41 -9.99
N THR A 303 -9.75 -10.29 -10.96
CA THR A 303 -9.72 -11.12 -12.17
C THR A 303 -8.61 -10.59 -13.07
N ALA A 304 -7.44 -11.20 -12.97
CA ALA A 304 -6.28 -10.88 -13.78
C ALA A 304 -5.86 -12.10 -14.59
N ALA A 305 -5.32 -11.87 -15.78
CA ALA A 305 -4.76 -12.93 -16.60
C ALA A 305 -3.25 -13.01 -16.37
N CYS A 306 -2.75 -14.22 -16.18
CA CYS A 306 -1.32 -14.48 -16.24
C CYS A 306 -0.88 -14.40 -17.70
N GLN A 307 -0.39 -13.26 -18.10
CA GLN A 307 0.11 -13.00 -19.46
C GLN A 307 1.54 -12.48 -19.39
N PRO A 308 2.40 -12.81 -20.37
CA PRO A 308 3.64 -12.09 -20.55
C PRO A 308 3.36 -10.59 -20.70
N PRO A 309 4.24 -9.70 -20.22
CA PRO A 309 4.07 -8.28 -20.37
C PRO A 309 3.88 -7.90 -21.85
N THR A 310 2.73 -7.33 -22.18
CA THR A 310 2.42 -6.86 -23.55
C THR A 310 2.94 -5.45 -23.79
N VAL A 311 3.22 -4.73 -22.71
CA VAL A 311 3.76 -3.36 -22.72
C VAL A 311 4.92 -3.33 -21.73
N SER A 312 5.99 -2.69 -22.11
CA SER A 312 7.08 -2.43 -21.16
C SER A 312 6.71 -1.24 -20.27
N VAL A 313 6.75 -1.42 -18.97
CA VAL A 313 6.57 -0.35 -17.99
C VAL A 313 7.75 0.63 -18.01
N LEU A 314 8.92 0.17 -18.46
CA LEU A 314 10.15 0.96 -18.51
C LEU A 314 10.69 1.06 -19.94
N SER A 315 11.42 2.13 -20.22
CA SER A 315 12.25 2.23 -21.43
C SER A 315 13.34 1.14 -21.45
N ALA A 316 13.88 0.78 -22.61
CA ALA A 316 14.93 -0.23 -22.71
C ALA A 316 16.18 0.10 -21.88
N ALA A 317 16.55 1.36 -21.79
CA ALA A 317 17.67 1.81 -20.96
C ALA A 317 17.37 1.65 -19.46
N ALA A 318 16.17 2.06 -19.02
CA ALA A 318 15.71 1.92 -17.64
C ALA A 318 15.58 0.44 -17.23
N GLN A 319 15.17 -0.44 -18.16
CA GLN A 319 15.13 -1.89 -17.91
C GLN A 319 16.54 -2.47 -17.66
N THR A 320 17.52 -2.09 -18.49
CA THR A 320 18.90 -2.56 -18.32
C THR A 320 19.46 -2.12 -16.98
N GLN A 321 19.22 -0.87 -16.61
CA GLN A 321 19.62 -0.34 -15.30
C GLN A 321 18.90 -1.07 -14.15
N ALA A 322 17.58 -1.24 -14.23
CA ALA A 322 16.79 -1.94 -13.21
C ALA A 322 17.27 -3.38 -13.01
N VAL A 323 17.58 -4.10 -14.09
CA VAL A 323 18.11 -5.47 -14.00
C VAL A 323 19.45 -5.49 -13.27
N ALA A 324 20.37 -4.55 -13.59
CA ALA A 324 21.67 -4.47 -12.94
C ALA A 324 21.55 -4.13 -11.44
N GLU A 325 20.70 -3.17 -11.08
CA GLU A 325 20.43 -2.80 -9.70
C GLU A 325 19.81 -3.95 -8.90
N ILE A 326 18.85 -4.66 -9.50
CA ILE A 326 18.21 -5.82 -8.88
C ILE A 326 19.23 -6.96 -8.70
N GLN A 327 20.10 -7.20 -9.65
CA GLN A 327 21.16 -8.20 -9.52
C GLN A 327 22.10 -7.89 -8.35
N ALA A 328 22.54 -6.63 -8.23
CA ALA A 328 23.40 -6.19 -7.14
C ALA A 328 22.69 -6.31 -5.77
N LEU A 329 21.43 -5.93 -5.71
CA LEU A 329 20.60 -6.05 -4.52
C LEU A 329 20.43 -7.51 -4.09
N LEU A 330 20.10 -8.41 -5.02
CA LEU A 330 19.92 -9.83 -4.74
C LEU A 330 21.21 -10.49 -4.24
N GLN A 331 22.37 -10.11 -4.80
CA GLN A 331 23.69 -10.58 -4.33
C GLN A 331 23.96 -10.11 -2.90
N SER A 332 23.71 -8.84 -2.60
CA SER A 332 23.84 -8.26 -1.26
C SER A 332 22.92 -8.96 -0.26
N ALA A 333 21.66 -9.18 -0.63
CA ALA A 333 20.66 -9.83 0.21
C ALA A 333 21.04 -11.28 0.54
N VAL A 334 21.51 -12.07 -0.43
CA VAL A 334 21.98 -13.44 -0.17
C VAL A 334 23.14 -13.41 0.81
N LYS A 335 24.12 -12.51 0.62
CA LYS A 335 25.25 -12.38 1.53
C LYS A 335 24.78 -12.01 2.95
N LYS A 336 23.90 -11.01 3.11
CA LYS A 336 23.34 -10.65 4.41
C LYS A 336 22.67 -11.84 5.07
N LEU A 337 21.80 -12.56 4.35
CA LEU A 337 21.10 -13.73 4.87
C LEU A 337 22.07 -14.86 5.28
N GLN A 338 23.14 -15.09 4.53
CA GLN A 338 24.19 -16.04 4.90
C GLN A 338 24.89 -15.64 6.21
N ASP A 339 25.23 -14.36 6.34
CA ASP A 339 25.84 -13.80 7.55
C ASP A 339 24.92 -13.92 8.76
N ASP A 340 23.63 -13.61 8.61
CA ASP A 340 22.64 -13.69 9.70
C ASP A 340 22.35 -15.13 10.11
N ILE A 341 22.20 -16.04 9.15
CA ILE A 341 22.06 -17.48 9.43
C ILE A 341 23.31 -18.03 10.15
N SER A 342 24.51 -17.57 9.79
CA SER A 342 25.76 -18.02 10.44
C SER A 342 25.89 -17.63 11.91
N LYS A 343 25.19 -16.56 12.32
CA LYS A 343 25.16 -16.06 13.71
C LYS A 343 24.13 -16.76 14.57
N LEU A 344 23.21 -17.52 13.97
CA LEU A 344 22.18 -18.24 14.72
C LEU A 344 22.84 -19.30 15.59
N PRO A 345 22.43 -19.47 16.87
CA PRO A 345 22.94 -20.54 17.71
C PRO A 345 22.65 -21.89 17.07
N ILE A 346 23.64 -22.78 17.12
CA ILE A 346 23.54 -24.12 16.53
C ILE A 346 22.37 -24.87 17.18
N ILE A 347 21.21 -24.82 16.57
CA ILE A 347 20.07 -25.63 16.95
C ILE A 347 20.24 -26.98 16.22
N GLY A 348 20.90 -27.92 16.94
CA GLY A 348 21.01 -29.32 16.55
C GLY A 348 21.68 -29.57 15.21
N GLY A 349 22.99 -29.35 15.07
CA GLY A 349 23.86 -29.99 14.05
C GLY A 349 23.52 -29.91 12.54
N LEU A 350 22.37 -29.36 12.16
CA LEU A 350 21.83 -29.48 10.80
C LEU A 350 21.75 -28.15 10.01
N ALA A 351 21.82 -27.00 10.65
CA ALA A 351 21.48 -25.73 9.97
C ALA A 351 22.63 -25.14 9.15
N ALA A 352 23.85 -25.15 9.66
CA ALA A 352 24.96 -24.40 9.03
C ALA A 352 25.52 -25.05 7.75
N HIS A 353 25.43 -26.36 7.57
CA HIS A 353 26.04 -27.06 6.43
C HIS A 353 25.16 -27.22 5.19
N LYS A 354 23.85 -26.96 5.26
CA LYS A 354 22.92 -27.14 4.12
C LYS A 354 22.57 -25.87 3.35
N LEU A 355 22.96 -24.69 3.83
CA LEU A 355 22.63 -23.40 3.23
C LEU A 355 23.88 -22.71 2.63
N SER A 356 24.82 -23.47 2.03
CA SER A 356 25.81 -22.87 1.14
C SER A 356 25.13 -22.51 -0.18
N PHE A 357 24.85 -21.24 -0.38
CA PHE A 357 24.29 -20.74 -1.64
C PHE A 357 25.41 -20.42 -2.60
N ASP A 358 25.53 -21.20 -3.67
CA ASP A 358 26.41 -20.84 -4.78
C ASP A 358 25.69 -19.85 -5.71
N VAL A 359 26.06 -18.58 -5.61
CA VAL A 359 25.51 -17.52 -6.46
C VAL A 359 26.45 -17.34 -7.65
N SER A 360 26.16 -18.06 -8.70
CA SER A 360 26.87 -17.94 -9.98
C SER A 360 26.09 -17.03 -10.96
N ALA A 361 26.71 -16.63 -12.06
CA ALA A 361 26.05 -15.91 -13.13
C ALA A 361 24.85 -16.69 -13.70
N ALA A 362 24.85 -18.02 -13.67
CA ALA A 362 23.72 -18.86 -14.08
C ALA A 362 22.51 -18.71 -13.17
N SER A 363 22.68 -18.36 -11.88
CA SER A 363 21.60 -18.14 -10.92
C SER A 363 20.68 -16.96 -11.31
N PHE A 364 21.15 -16.06 -12.17
CA PHE A 364 20.40 -14.91 -12.68
C PHE A 364 19.77 -15.15 -14.06
N ALA A 365 19.80 -16.37 -14.57
CA ALA A 365 19.14 -16.67 -15.84
C ALA A 365 17.67 -16.22 -15.81
N ASN A 366 17.20 -15.56 -16.88
CA ASN A 366 15.86 -15.02 -17.04
C ASN A 366 15.47 -13.86 -16.08
N ILE A 367 16.40 -13.26 -15.32
CA ILE A 367 16.09 -12.19 -14.39
C ILE A 367 15.39 -11.00 -15.06
N GLY A 368 15.79 -10.63 -16.30
CA GLY A 368 15.18 -9.53 -17.03
C GLY A 368 13.68 -9.75 -17.31
N ALA A 369 13.31 -10.93 -17.80
CA ALA A 369 11.91 -11.28 -18.02
C ALA A 369 11.11 -11.33 -16.71
N TRP A 370 11.73 -11.80 -15.65
CA TRP A 370 11.12 -11.88 -14.32
C TRP A 370 10.86 -10.48 -13.74
N VAL A 371 11.81 -9.56 -13.89
CA VAL A 371 11.65 -8.15 -13.46
C VAL A 371 10.54 -7.47 -14.24
N GLN A 372 10.47 -7.66 -15.56
CA GLN A 372 9.38 -7.09 -16.36
C GLN A 372 8.01 -7.60 -15.91
N GLN A 373 7.91 -8.90 -15.62
CA GLN A 373 6.67 -9.49 -15.09
C GLN A 373 6.29 -8.88 -13.74
N LEU A 374 7.26 -8.69 -12.84
CA LEU A 374 7.05 -8.03 -11.56
C LEU A 374 6.46 -6.64 -11.75
N LEU A 375 7.11 -5.79 -12.53
CA LEU A 375 6.69 -4.41 -12.74
C LEU A 375 5.30 -4.34 -13.40
N PHE A 376 5.05 -5.18 -14.40
CA PHE A 376 3.76 -5.24 -15.08
C PHE A 376 2.60 -5.63 -14.17
N GLN A 377 2.79 -6.65 -13.32
CA GLN A 377 1.72 -7.14 -12.44
C GLN A 377 1.50 -6.25 -11.21
N HIS A 378 2.54 -5.55 -10.78
CA HIS A 378 2.49 -4.71 -9.57
C HIS A 378 2.08 -3.27 -9.86
N SER A 379 2.34 -2.72 -11.04
CA SER A 379 2.00 -1.32 -11.36
C SER A 379 0.50 -1.06 -11.24
N VAL A 380 0.15 0.11 -10.71
CA VAL A 380 -1.25 0.57 -10.64
C VAL A 380 -1.90 0.55 -12.01
N LEU A 381 -1.20 1.04 -13.04
CA LEU A 381 -1.78 1.23 -14.38
C LEU A 381 -1.95 -0.07 -15.13
N THR A 382 -0.99 -0.98 -15.10
CA THR A 382 -1.03 -2.23 -15.88
C THR A 382 -1.63 -3.39 -15.09
N GLY A 383 -1.34 -3.52 -13.81
CA GLY A 383 -1.76 -4.65 -12.99
C GLY A 383 -3.08 -4.47 -12.24
N TYR A 384 -3.48 -3.23 -11.94
CA TYR A 384 -4.61 -2.97 -11.04
C TYR A 384 -5.75 -2.18 -11.66
N TRP A 385 -5.49 -1.08 -12.39
CA TRP A 385 -6.53 -0.13 -12.80
C TRP A 385 -7.71 -0.80 -13.50
N ASN A 386 -7.44 -1.51 -14.59
CA ASN A 386 -8.49 -2.13 -15.40
C ASN A 386 -9.18 -3.29 -14.65
N ALA A 387 -8.46 -4.02 -13.82
CA ALA A 387 -9.01 -5.13 -13.04
C ALA A 387 -9.94 -4.62 -11.93
N VAL A 388 -9.58 -3.56 -11.22
CA VAL A 388 -10.46 -2.90 -10.23
C VAL A 388 -11.68 -2.31 -10.93
N LYS A 389 -11.50 -1.62 -12.07
CA LYS A 389 -12.60 -1.05 -12.87
C LYS A 389 -13.62 -2.10 -13.33
N ALA A 390 -13.15 -3.30 -13.64
CA ALA A 390 -14.02 -4.42 -14.04
C ALA A 390 -14.70 -5.13 -12.87
N SER A 391 -14.34 -4.82 -11.64
CA SER A 391 -14.88 -5.48 -10.45
C SER A 391 -16.33 -5.06 -10.18
N LYS A 392 -17.14 -6.02 -9.72
CA LYS A 392 -18.56 -5.77 -9.44
C LYS A 392 -18.75 -4.73 -8.32
N GLY A 393 -19.61 -3.78 -8.56
CA GLY A 393 -19.96 -2.75 -7.58
C GLY A 393 -19.05 -1.53 -7.57
N VAL A 394 -17.95 -1.56 -8.33
CA VAL A 394 -17.05 -0.42 -8.49
C VAL A 394 -17.61 0.57 -9.50
N ALA A 395 -17.67 1.85 -9.14
CA ALA A 395 -18.08 2.90 -10.07
C ALA A 395 -16.94 3.21 -11.05
N PRO A 396 -17.19 3.17 -12.36
CA PRO A 396 -16.15 3.49 -13.34
C PRO A 396 -15.84 4.99 -13.34
N ILE A 397 -14.55 5.31 -13.39
CA ILE A 397 -14.05 6.66 -13.69
C ILE A 397 -13.04 6.58 -14.83
N PRO A 398 -12.86 7.64 -15.64
CA PRO A 398 -11.77 7.71 -16.60
C PRO A 398 -10.41 7.53 -15.91
N ASN A 399 -9.45 6.93 -16.60
CA ASN A 399 -8.08 6.85 -16.09
C ASN A 399 -7.39 8.23 -16.30
N PRO A 400 -7.12 9.01 -15.26
CA PRO A 400 -6.52 10.32 -15.43
C PRO A 400 -5.04 10.27 -15.84
N PHE A 401 -4.42 9.10 -15.78
CA PHE A 401 -3.00 8.89 -16.06
C PHE A 401 -2.73 8.32 -17.46
N GLU A 402 -3.77 7.96 -18.23
CA GLU A 402 -3.62 7.43 -19.61
C GLU A 402 -2.98 8.44 -20.58
N GLN A 403 -3.17 9.74 -20.36
CA GLN A 403 -2.67 10.77 -21.26
C GLN A 403 -1.17 11.10 -21.05
N ALA A 404 -0.58 10.69 -19.92
CA ALA A 404 0.83 10.92 -19.64
C ALA A 404 1.78 9.92 -20.34
N ALA A 405 1.27 8.79 -20.80
CA ALA A 405 2.06 7.75 -21.48
C ALA A 405 2.27 7.96 -22.98
N GLY A 406 1.70 9.01 -23.56
CA GLY A 406 1.72 9.29 -25.01
C GLY A 406 2.22 10.68 -25.42
N ALA A 407 2.80 11.47 -24.49
CA ALA A 407 3.35 12.79 -24.77
C ALA A 407 4.87 12.82 -24.72
#